data_1b8e0ff0e59ded97f794156c3bb23679
#
_entry.id   1b8e0ff0e59ded97f794156c3bb23679
#
_cell.length_a   1.000
_cell.length_b   1.000
_cell.length_c   1.000
_cell.angle_alpha   90.00
_cell.angle_beta   90.00
_cell.angle_gamma   90.00
#
_symmetry.space_group_name_H-M   'P 1'
#
loop_
_entity.id
_entity.type
_entity.pdbx_description
1 polymer ?
#
loop_
_entity_poly.entity_id
_entity_poly.type
_entity_poly.pdbx_seq_one_letter_code
_entity_poly.pdbx_strand_id
1 'polypeptide(L)'
;RVFSNPIAIQLSDECGPIIATSANISGQEPVEDCREAARLLGLETHRWIEGICPGGKGSTILKFESEEYSGKKVTIIREGVVLSSDVMEWMTSQA
;
A
#
# COMPACT_ATOMS: atom_id res chain seq x y z
N ARG A 1 -3.82 6.55 -5.92
CA ARG A 1 -2.46 6.48 -5.37
C ARG A 1 -1.46 7.12 -6.33
N VAL A 2 -0.53 7.87 -5.79
CA VAL A 2 0.57 8.47 -6.56
C VAL A 2 1.81 7.61 -6.37
N PHE A 3 2.40 7.15 -7.47
CA PHE A 3 3.59 6.31 -7.43
C PHE A 3 4.87 7.14 -7.33
N SER A 4 5.86 6.64 -6.61
CA SER A 4 7.21 7.18 -6.57
C SER A 4 8.21 6.32 -7.36
N ASN A 5 7.88 5.06 -7.60
CA ASN A 5 8.74 4.15 -8.36
C ASN A 5 8.72 4.52 -9.86
N PRO A 6 9.89 4.72 -10.51
CA PRO A 6 9.95 5.15 -11.92
C PRO A 6 9.25 4.20 -12.89
N ILE A 7 9.30 2.89 -12.65
CA ILE A 7 8.65 1.89 -13.51
C ILE A 7 7.13 2.00 -13.38
N ALA A 8 6.62 2.17 -12.16
CA ALA A 8 5.19 2.33 -11.92
C ALA A 8 4.67 3.66 -12.51
N ILE A 9 5.46 4.72 -12.44
CA ILE A 9 5.14 6.01 -13.06
C ILE A 9 5.03 5.84 -14.58
N GLN A 10 6.01 5.18 -15.21
CA GLN A 10 5.99 4.94 -16.64
C GLN A 10 4.78 4.11 -17.06
N LEU A 11 4.46 3.07 -16.32
CA LEU A 11 3.27 2.24 -16.59
C LEU A 11 1.98 3.06 -16.53
N SER A 12 1.83 3.89 -15.51
CA SER A 12 0.62 4.72 -15.37
C SER A 12 0.54 5.81 -16.43
N ASP A 13 1.67 6.35 -16.89
CA ASP A 13 1.71 7.32 -17.98
C ASP A 13 1.27 6.70 -19.31
N GLU A 14 1.67 5.48 -19.57
CA GLU A 14 1.34 4.78 -20.82
C GLU A 14 -0.06 4.15 -20.82
N CYS A 15 -0.50 3.64 -19.69
CA CYS A 15 -1.75 2.89 -19.57
C CYS A 15 -2.90 3.69 -18.95
N GLY A 16 -2.63 4.86 -18.38
CA GLY A 16 -3.60 5.60 -17.57
C GLY A 16 -3.69 5.06 -16.15
N PRO A 17 -4.72 5.43 -15.39
CA PRO A 17 -4.90 4.96 -14.02
C PRO A 17 -4.93 3.44 -13.91
N ILE A 18 -4.20 2.90 -12.94
CA ILE A 18 -4.12 1.45 -12.70
C ILE A 18 -4.47 1.13 -11.24
N ILE A 19 -5.06 -0.05 -11.06
CA ILE A 19 -5.28 -0.61 -9.71
C ILE A 19 -3.99 -1.29 -9.27
N ALA A 20 -3.55 -1.00 -8.05
CA ALA A 20 -2.32 -1.58 -7.52
C ALA A 20 -2.57 -2.16 -6.13
N THR A 21 -2.14 -3.39 -5.94
CA THR A 21 -2.16 -4.10 -4.67
C THR A 21 -0.80 -4.72 -4.41
N SER A 22 -0.60 -5.28 -3.21
CA SER A 22 0.61 -6.07 -2.95
C SER A 22 0.60 -7.35 -3.77
N ALA A 23 1.77 -7.75 -4.25
CA ALA A 23 1.94 -8.96 -5.06
C ALA A 23 2.27 -10.15 -4.14
N ASN A 24 1.27 -10.68 -3.48
CA ASN A 24 1.42 -11.79 -2.56
C ASN A 24 0.14 -12.65 -2.53
N ILE A 25 0.30 -13.89 -2.12
CA ILE A 25 -0.84 -14.75 -1.81
C ILE A 25 -1.51 -14.17 -0.55
N SER A 26 -2.83 -14.07 -0.57
CA SER A 26 -3.60 -13.50 0.53
C SER A 26 -3.24 -14.16 1.87
N GLY A 27 -2.95 -13.33 2.88
CA GLY A 27 -2.53 -13.79 4.20
C GLY A 27 -1.06 -14.09 4.35
N GLN A 28 -0.28 -14.03 3.26
CA GLN A 28 1.18 -14.22 3.30
C GLN A 28 1.90 -12.88 3.18
N GLU A 29 3.14 -12.85 3.66
CA GLU A 29 4.00 -11.67 3.54
C GLU A 29 4.41 -11.45 2.09
N PRO A 30 4.41 -10.20 1.59
CA PRO A 30 4.96 -9.90 0.28
C PRO A 30 6.48 -10.10 0.27
N VAL A 31 7.01 -10.54 -0.87
CA VAL A 31 8.45 -10.66 -1.08
C VAL A 31 8.97 -9.47 -1.89
N GLU A 32 10.22 -9.11 -1.67
CA GLU A 32 10.84 -7.93 -2.30
C GLU A 32 11.30 -8.19 -3.73
N ASP A 33 11.70 -9.42 -4.04
CA ASP A 33 12.16 -9.81 -5.37
C ASP A 33 10.95 -10.09 -6.27
N CYS A 34 10.83 -9.34 -7.36
CA CYS A 34 9.72 -9.48 -8.32
C CYS A 34 9.70 -10.85 -8.98
N ARG A 35 10.85 -11.46 -9.20
CA ARG A 35 10.97 -12.83 -9.76
C ARG A 35 10.35 -13.85 -8.81
N GLU A 36 10.67 -13.76 -7.53
CA GLU A 36 10.12 -14.66 -6.50
C GLU A 36 8.61 -14.44 -6.34
N ALA A 37 8.16 -13.18 -6.35
CA ALA A 37 6.73 -12.86 -6.31
C ALA A 37 5.99 -13.47 -7.51
N ALA A 38 6.56 -13.35 -8.70
CA ALA A 38 5.99 -13.93 -9.92
C ALA A 38 5.90 -15.46 -9.83
N ARG A 39 6.92 -16.10 -9.29
CA ARG A 39 6.95 -17.55 -9.08
C ARG A 39 5.84 -17.98 -8.12
N LEU A 40 5.69 -17.30 -7.01
CA LEU A 40 4.66 -17.60 -6.00
C LEU A 40 3.24 -17.41 -6.55
N LEU A 41 3.04 -16.43 -7.43
CA LEU A 41 1.75 -16.13 -8.05
C LEU A 41 1.53 -16.91 -9.34
N GLY A 42 2.49 -17.71 -9.80
CA GLY A 42 2.38 -18.49 -11.02
C GLY A 42 2.32 -17.67 -12.30
N LEU A 43 2.98 -16.51 -12.33
CA LEU A 43 2.97 -15.62 -13.49
C LEU A 43 3.96 -16.07 -14.56
N GLU A 44 3.53 -15.98 -15.82
CA GLU A 44 4.39 -16.23 -16.97
C GLU A 44 5.41 -15.11 -17.15
N THR A 45 6.53 -15.41 -17.81
CA THR A 45 7.69 -14.51 -17.96
C THR A 45 7.35 -13.13 -18.53
N HIS A 46 6.36 -13.01 -19.39
CA HIS A 46 5.97 -11.74 -20.01
C HIS A 46 4.93 -10.94 -19.19
N ARG A 47 4.54 -11.45 -18.00
CA ARG A 47 3.50 -10.84 -17.17
C ARG A 47 4.03 -10.18 -15.92
N TRP A 48 5.32 -10.00 -15.82
CA TRP A 48 5.95 -9.33 -14.69
C TRP A 48 7.21 -8.61 -15.13
N ILE A 49 7.62 -7.64 -14.36
CA ILE A 49 8.81 -6.82 -14.62
C ILE A 49 9.84 -7.15 -13.56
N GLU A 50 11.08 -7.44 -13.99
CA GLU A 50 12.15 -7.75 -13.08
C GLU A 50 12.54 -6.53 -12.23
N GLY A 51 12.89 -6.78 -10.98
CA GLY A 51 13.29 -5.75 -10.06
C GLY A 51 13.24 -6.22 -8.62
N ILE A 52 13.71 -5.37 -7.74
CA ILE A 52 13.66 -5.60 -6.30
C ILE A 52 12.95 -4.41 -5.68
N CYS A 53 11.89 -4.69 -4.93
CA CYS A 53 11.17 -3.65 -4.20
C CYS A 53 11.95 -3.28 -2.94
N PRO A 54 11.91 -2.01 -2.52
CA PRO A 54 12.65 -1.59 -1.32
C PRO A 54 12.17 -2.22 -0.02
N GLY A 55 11.03 -2.89 -0.05
CA GLY A 55 10.46 -3.50 1.14
C GLY A 55 9.87 -2.48 2.11
N GLY A 56 9.82 -2.86 3.37
CA GLY A 56 9.28 -2.01 4.43
C GLY A 56 7.83 -2.31 4.76
N LYS A 57 7.28 -1.53 5.66
CA LYS A 57 5.90 -1.67 6.10
C LYS A 57 4.93 -1.15 5.04
N GLY A 58 3.76 -1.77 4.98
CA GLY A 58 2.66 -1.27 4.17
C GLY A 58 2.05 0.03 4.71
N SER A 59 1.00 0.48 4.07
CA SER A 59 0.28 1.68 4.48
C SER A 59 -0.47 1.46 5.79
N THR A 60 -0.63 2.52 6.56
CA THR A 60 -1.52 2.53 7.72
C THR A 60 -2.96 2.67 7.22
N ILE A 61 -3.85 1.82 7.73
CA ILE A 61 -5.26 1.82 7.36
C ILE A 61 -6.09 2.31 8.52
N LEU A 62 -6.88 3.34 8.28
CA LEU A 62 -7.76 3.96 9.26
C LEU A 62 -9.22 3.75 8.89
N LYS A 63 -10.06 3.61 9.90
CA LYS A 63 -11.50 3.62 9.76
C LYS A 63 -12.08 4.74 10.59
N PHE A 64 -12.91 5.57 9.98
CA PHE A 64 -13.67 6.60 10.67
C PHE A 64 -15.02 6.01 11.06
N GLU A 65 -15.30 5.98 12.37
CA GLU A 65 -16.49 5.29 12.91
C GLU A 65 -17.74 6.15 12.97
N SER A 66 -17.64 7.42 12.63
CA SER A 66 -18.76 8.35 12.69
C SER A 66 -19.09 8.89 11.31
N GLU A 67 -20.38 8.89 10.97
CA GLU A 67 -20.88 9.57 9.79
C GLU A 67 -20.84 11.09 9.93
N GLU A 68 -20.69 11.57 11.17
CA GLU A 68 -20.53 12.98 11.47
C GLU A 68 -19.06 13.34 11.52
N TYR A 69 -18.65 14.31 10.73
CA TYR A 69 -17.28 14.82 10.74
C TYR A 69 -16.80 15.34 12.08
N SER A 70 -17.71 15.62 13.00
CA SER A 70 -17.41 16.01 14.37
C SER A 70 -17.04 14.84 15.28
N GLY A 71 -17.34 13.62 14.85
CA GLY A 71 -17.00 12.41 15.60
C GLY A 71 -15.57 12.04 15.33
N LYS A 72 -14.66 12.47 16.16
CA LYS A 72 -13.20 12.25 16.04
C LYS A 72 -12.77 10.84 16.40
N LYS A 73 -13.59 9.86 16.08
CA LYS A 73 -13.31 8.47 16.38
C LYS A 73 -12.69 7.78 15.20
N VAL A 74 -11.41 7.45 15.35
CA VAL A 74 -10.63 6.72 14.35
C VAL A 74 -10.19 5.40 14.94
N THR A 75 -10.44 4.34 14.23
CA THR A 75 -9.90 3.01 14.55
C THR A 75 -8.75 2.72 13.60
N ILE A 76 -7.62 2.32 14.16
CA ILE A 76 -6.47 1.90 13.36
C ILE A 76 -6.64 0.42 13.05
N ILE A 77 -6.99 0.12 11.79
CA ILE A 77 -7.18 -1.25 11.32
C ILE A 77 -5.82 -1.93 11.17
N ARG A 78 -4.84 -1.19 10.66
CA ARG A 78 -3.47 -1.69 10.50
C ARG A 78 -2.50 -0.53 10.63
N GLU A 79 -1.54 -0.66 11.56
CA GLU A 79 -0.42 0.27 11.63
C GLU A 79 0.61 -0.10 10.55
N GLY A 80 1.00 0.86 9.76
CA GLY A 80 2.02 0.73 8.73
C GLY A 80 3.12 1.76 8.91
N VAL A 81 3.53 2.40 7.82
CA VAL A 81 4.61 3.40 7.82
C VAL A 81 4.28 4.65 8.64
N VAL A 82 2.99 5.00 8.75
CA VAL A 82 2.56 6.08 9.64
C VAL A 82 2.22 5.47 10.99
N LEU A 83 2.88 5.92 12.04
CA LEU A 83 2.69 5.39 13.37
C LEU A 83 1.33 5.79 13.96
N SER A 84 0.76 4.91 14.79
CA SER A 84 -0.51 5.18 15.49
C SER A 84 -0.44 6.46 16.32
N SER A 85 0.71 6.72 16.96
CA SER A 85 0.94 7.94 17.74
C SER A 85 0.84 9.19 16.87
N ASP A 86 1.37 9.17 15.67
CA ASP A 86 1.32 10.29 14.72
C ASP A 86 -0.12 10.54 14.26
N VAL A 87 -0.88 9.49 14.03
CA VAL A 87 -2.30 9.59 13.66
C VAL A 87 -3.09 10.25 14.78
N MET A 88 -2.89 9.81 16.01
CA MET A 88 -3.61 10.34 17.16
C MET A 88 -3.23 11.80 17.43
N GLU A 89 -1.96 12.15 17.27
CA GLU A 89 -1.51 13.54 17.39
C GLU A 89 -2.17 14.43 16.34
N TRP A 90 -2.22 13.98 15.10
CA TRP A 90 -2.90 14.71 14.03
C TRP A 90 -4.38 14.90 14.35
N MET A 91 -5.08 13.85 14.80
CA MET A 91 -6.50 13.92 15.17
C MET A 91 -6.73 14.94 16.29
N THR A 92 -5.85 14.98 17.26
CA THR A 92 -5.92 15.97 18.36
C THR A 92 -5.74 17.39 17.85
N SER A 93 -4.82 17.60 16.89
CA SER A 93 -4.56 18.92 16.32
C SER A 93 -5.70 19.45 15.45
N GLN A 94 -6.61 18.59 14.99
CA GLN A 94 -7.79 18.97 14.21
C GLN A 94 -9.01 19.32 15.10
N ALA A 95 -8.83 19.26 16.39
CA ALA A 95 -9.90 19.54 17.36
C ALA A 95 -10.33 21.01 17.39
#